data_9d76d9774fa6ae213b2ffe05147f90da
#
_entry.id   9d76d9774fa6ae213b2ffe05147f90da
#
_cell.length_a   1.000
_cell.length_b   1.000
_cell.length_c   1.000
_cell.angle_alpha   90.00
_cell.angle_beta   90.00
_cell.angle_gamma   90.00
#
_symmetry.space_group_name_H-M   'P 1'
#
loop_
_entity.id
_entity.type
_entity.pdbx_description
1 polymer ?
#
loop_
_entity_poly.entity_id
_entity_poly.type
_entity_poly.pdbx_seq_one_letter_code
_entity_poly.pdbx_strand_id
1 'polypeptide(L)'
;LILLAVSFIFGPVYCGKLCPAGASTEYLSKLVPEKFQIDWAKHVDITPIRYGMLAGFVILPFFNTVIACVYCNFFLFDLFVNYFIFGYFISLTSSLILTAIVWVIFFGLFTKGGRGFCNFLCPVGAIQSFIYYIGCKTPWSYKLKVQRCKCIGCQKCVKACPMGAMYVRDKKAAHNIHNCILCGECINACPVN
;
A
#
# COMPACT_ATOMS: atom_id res chain seq x y z
N LEU A 1 8.55 -15.32 -8.93
CA LEU A 1 7.71 -16.52 -8.75
C LEU A 1 7.46 -16.82 -7.28
N ILE A 2 8.49 -16.94 -6.43
CA ILE A 2 8.37 -17.22 -4.98
C ILE A 2 7.47 -16.21 -4.29
N LEU A 3 7.67 -14.91 -4.53
CA LEU A 3 6.86 -13.84 -3.94
C LEU A 3 5.38 -13.93 -4.32
N LEU A 4 5.07 -14.34 -5.54
CA LEU A 4 3.70 -14.53 -6.01
C LEU A 4 3.05 -15.76 -5.39
N ALA A 5 3.80 -16.86 -5.24
CA ALA A 5 3.33 -18.08 -4.55
C ALA A 5 3.04 -17.80 -3.06
N VAL A 6 3.93 -17.07 -2.39
CA VAL A 6 3.71 -16.63 -0.99
C VAL A 6 2.48 -15.73 -0.91
N SER A 7 2.30 -14.81 -1.85
CA SER A 7 1.12 -13.92 -1.87
C SER A 7 -0.19 -14.66 -2.14
N PHE A 8 -0.15 -15.77 -2.85
CA PHE A 8 -1.33 -16.61 -3.10
C PHE A 8 -1.84 -17.30 -1.82
N ILE A 9 -0.91 -17.81 -0.98
CA ILE A 9 -1.25 -18.57 0.23
C ILE A 9 -1.46 -17.64 1.42
N PHE A 10 -0.48 -16.77 1.67
CA PHE A 10 -0.42 -15.92 2.87
C PHE A 10 -0.89 -14.48 2.63
N GLY A 11 -1.24 -14.14 1.39
CA GLY A 11 -1.60 -12.78 1.00
C GLY A 11 -0.40 -11.85 0.84
N PRO A 12 -0.62 -10.53 0.69
CA PRO A 12 0.42 -9.54 0.43
C PRO A 12 1.26 -9.21 1.68
N VAL A 13 1.81 -10.23 2.34
CA VAL A 13 2.62 -10.11 3.57
C VAL A 13 3.90 -9.31 3.32
N TYR A 14 4.50 -9.43 2.14
CA TYR A 14 5.66 -8.64 1.77
C TYR A 14 5.36 -7.14 1.84
N CYS A 15 4.25 -6.71 1.23
CA CYS A 15 3.83 -5.31 1.27
C CYS A 15 3.46 -4.84 2.68
N GLY A 16 2.90 -5.73 3.50
CA GLY A 16 2.45 -5.42 4.85
C GLY A 16 3.55 -5.33 5.90
N LYS A 17 4.59 -6.18 5.79
CA LYS A 17 5.57 -6.37 6.87
C LYS A 17 7.03 -6.23 6.43
N LEU A 18 7.37 -6.53 5.19
CA LEU A 18 8.75 -6.64 4.73
C LEU A 18 9.20 -5.51 3.80
N CYS A 19 8.27 -4.76 3.18
CA CYS A 19 8.61 -3.71 2.22
C CYS A 19 9.21 -2.50 2.93
N PRO A 20 10.53 -2.20 2.75
CA PRO A 20 11.18 -1.08 3.43
C PRO A 20 10.66 0.27 2.93
N ALA A 21 10.35 0.39 1.63
CA ALA A 21 9.83 1.62 1.05
C ALA A 21 8.45 1.99 1.63
N GLY A 22 7.58 0.99 1.86
CA GLY A 22 6.28 1.23 2.50
C GLY A 22 6.37 1.48 4.00
N ALA A 23 7.30 0.80 4.69
CA ALA A 23 7.52 0.98 6.12
C ALA A 23 8.12 2.36 6.42
N SER A 24 9.07 2.85 5.63
CA SER A 24 9.70 4.16 5.83
C SER A 24 8.69 5.30 5.69
N THR A 25 7.85 5.29 4.66
CA THR A 25 6.82 6.32 4.48
C THR A 25 5.72 6.25 5.55
N GLU A 26 5.34 5.06 6.01
CA GLU A 26 4.42 4.88 7.13
C GLU A 26 4.99 5.44 8.43
N TYR A 27 6.29 5.19 8.70
CA TYR A 27 6.94 5.73 9.88
C TYR A 27 7.05 7.26 9.85
N LEU A 28 7.45 7.80 8.69
CA LEU A 28 7.52 9.25 8.48
C LEU A 28 6.16 9.92 8.61
N SER A 29 5.07 9.30 8.16
CA SER A 29 3.74 9.86 8.27
C SER A 29 3.27 10.03 9.73
N LYS A 30 3.78 9.22 10.66
CA LYS A 30 3.49 9.36 12.10
C LYS A 30 4.06 10.63 12.72
N LEU A 31 5.04 11.28 12.06
CA LEU A 31 5.59 12.57 12.49
C LEU A 31 4.65 13.74 12.15
N VAL A 32 3.75 13.54 11.19
CA VAL A 32 2.78 14.55 10.77
C VAL A 32 1.49 14.40 11.58
N PRO A 33 0.99 15.46 12.22
CA PRO A 33 -0.28 15.42 12.95
C PRO A 33 -1.43 14.97 12.06
N GLU A 34 -2.33 14.15 12.58
CA GLU A 34 -3.50 13.60 11.84
C GLU A 34 -4.36 14.68 11.15
N LYS A 35 -4.35 15.91 11.67
CA LYS A 35 -5.09 17.04 11.12
C LYS A 35 -4.66 17.41 9.69
N PHE A 36 -3.40 17.18 9.34
CA PHE A 36 -2.85 17.49 8.03
C PHE A 36 -2.85 16.28 7.08
N GLN A 37 -3.23 15.10 7.57
CA GLN A 37 -3.26 13.89 6.77
C GLN A 37 -4.58 13.77 5.99
N ILE A 38 -4.46 13.50 4.69
CA ILE A 38 -5.60 13.31 3.78
C ILE A 38 -6.01 11.85 3.78
N ASP A 39 -7.28 11.59 4.08
CA ASP A 39 -7.87 10.24 4.01
C ASP A 39 -8.47 10.02 2.61
N TRP A 40 -7.65 9.57 1.67
CA TRP A 40 -8.06 9.33 0.29
C TRP A 40 -9.16 8.29 0.14
N ALA A 41 -9.18 7.29 1.03
CA ALA A 41 -10.17 6.21 0.97
C ALA A 41 -11.62 6.69 1.18
N LYS A 42 -11.80 7.89 1.75
CA LYS A 42 -13.13 8.50 1.90
C LYS A 42 -13.61 9.24 0.67
N HIS A 43 -12.68 9.72 -0.16
CA HIS A 43 -12.98 10.63 -1.27
C HIS A 43 -12.97 9.92 -2.62
N VAL A 44 -12.19 8.84 -2.74
CA VAL A 44 -11.96 8.19 -4.03
C VAL A 44 -11.95 6.67 -3.85
N ASP A 45 -12.57 5.97 -4.79
CA ASP A 45 -12.47 4.53 -4.90
C ASP A 45 -11.06 4.16 -5.41
N ILE A 46 -10.23 3.64 -4.51
CA ILE A 46 -8.81 3.34 -4.75
C ILE A 46 -8.65 2.17 -5.73
N THR A 47 -9.54 1.19 -5.67
CA THR A 47 -9.41 -0.07 -6.42
C THR A 47 -9.27 0.12 -7.94
N PRO A 48 -10.15 0.89 -8.64
CA PRO A 48 -10.04 1.07 -10.08
C PRO A 48 -8.77 1.83 -10.49
N ILE A 49 -8.36 2.84 -9.71
CA ILE A 49 -7.14 3.60 -9.97
C ILE A 49 -5.92 2.69 -9.88
N ARG A 50 -5.84 1.87 -8.85
CA ARG A 50 -4.74 0.93 -8.61
C ARG A 50 -4.57 -0.06 -9.76
N TYR A 51 -5.66 -0.64 -10.26
CA TYR A 51 -5.60 -1.56 -11.40
C TYR A 51 -5.39 -0.85 -12.74
N GLY A 52 -5.89 0.36 -12.91
CA GLY A 52 -5.61 1.20 -14.07
C GLY A 52 -4.12 1.54 -14.16
N MET A 53 -3.49 1.90 -13.03
CA MET A 53 -2.04 2.12 -12.96
C MET A 53 -1.24 0.85 -13.21
N LEU A 54 -1.69 -0.30 -12.72
CA LEU A 54 -1.07 -1.59 -13.04
C LEU A 54 -1.10 -1.87 -14.54
N ALA A 55 -2.23 -1.65 -15.21
CA ALA A 55 -2.35 -1.81 -16.66
C ALA A 55 -1.38 -0.87 -17.39
N GLY A 56 -1.29 0.39 -16.97
CA GLY A 56 -0.30 1.35 -17.48
C GLY A 56 1.13 0.84 -17.33
N PHE A 57 1.50 0.32 -16.16
CA PHE A 57 2.83 -0.25 -15.91
C PHE A 57 3.16 -1.47 -16.77
N VAL A 58 2.18 -2.26 -17.16
CA VAL A 58 2.37 -3.41 -18.07
C VAL A 58 2.55 -2.93 -19.51
N ILE A 59 1.88 -1.85 -19.92
CA ILE A 59 1.91 -1.33 -21.28
C ILE A 59 3.16 -0.44 -21.52
N LEU A 60 3.54 0.38 -20.55
CA LEU A 60 4.65 1.35 -20.69
C LEU A 60 5.99 0.74 -21.13
N PRO A 61 6.42 -0.44 -20.64
CA PRO A 61 7.69 -1.04 -21.08
C PRO A 61 7.75 -1.39 -22.57
N PHE A 62 6.61 -1.57 -23.23
CA PHE A 62 6.58 -1.78 -24.68
C PHE A 62 7.00 -0.54 -25.47
N PHE A 63 6.82 0.66 -24.88
CA PHE A 63 7.21 1.92 -25.51
C PHE A 63 8.56 2.43 -25.02
N ASN A 64 8.80 2.34 -23.70
CA ASN A 64 10.07 2.77 -23.10
C ASN A 64 10.27 2.14 -21.72
N THR A 65 11.25 1.27 -21.58
CA THR A 65 11.53 0.50 -20.36
C THR A 65 11.97 1.38 -19.19
N VAL A 66 12.66 2.49 -19.46
CA VAL A 66 13.25 3.36 -18.43
C VAL A 66 12.18 4.16 -17.67
N ILE A 67 11.09 4.55 -18.32
CA ILE A 67 10.05 5.40 -17.73
C ILE A 67 9.39 4.70 -16.53
N ALA A 68 9.15 3.40 -16.61
CA ALA A 68 8.54 2.63 -15.54
C ALA A 68 9.38 2.61 -14.25
N CYS A 69 10.71 2.59 -14.37
CA CYS A 69 11.63 2.57 -13.24
C CYS A 69 11.73 3.93 -12.54
N VAL A 70 11.74 5.03 -13.30
CA VAL A 70 11.90 6.40 -12.76
C VAL A 70 10.76 6.77 -11.80
N TYR A 71 9.54 6.29 -12.05
CA TYR A 71 8.39 6.55 -11.19
C TYR A 71 8.18 5.50 -10.09
N CYS A 72 9.13 4.58 -9.89
CA CYS A 72 9.05 3.57 -8.86
C CYS A 72 9.62 4.06 -7.52
N ASN A 73 8.81 4.05 -6.46
CA ASN A 73 9.28 4.43 -5.12
C ASN A 73 10.38 3.48 -4.58
N PHE A 74 10.39 2.23 -5.04
CA PHE A 74 11.44 1.28 -4.69
C PHE A 74 12.78 1.69 -5.31
N PHE A 75 12.77 2.20 -6.54
CA PHE A 75 13.97 2.73 -7.19
C PHE A 75 14.53 3.95 -6.44
N LEU A 76 13.67 4.86 -5.97
CA LEU A 76 14.09 5.99 -5.16
C LEU A 76 14.72 5.54 -3.84
N PHE A 77 14.13 4.53 -3.20
CA PHE A 77 14.68 3.96 -1.96
C PHE A 77 16.03 3.29 -2.19
N ASP A 78 16.16 2.49 -3.23
CA ASP A 78 17.41 1.83 -3.63
C ASP A 78 18.51 2.85 -3.91
N LEU A 79 18.18 3.91 -4.63
CA LEU A 79 19.08 5.02 -4.93
C LEU A 79 19.60 5.70 -3.64
N PHE A 80 18.71 5.93 -2.69
CA PHE A 80 19.04 6.53 -1.40
C PHE A 80 19.97 5.63 -0.58
N VAL A 81 19.67 4.33 -0.52
CA VAL A 81 20.51 3.33 0.18
C VAL A 81 21.90 3.24 -0.46
N ASN A 82 21.99 3.19 -1.78
CA ASN A 82 23.26 3.14 -2.49
C ASN A 82 24.11 4.40 -2.25
N TYR A 83 23.49 5.57 -2.18
CA TYR A 83 24.20 6.81 -1.83
C TYR A 83 24.81 6.75 -0.42
N PHE A 84 24.03 6.33 0.58
CA PHE A 84 24.51 6.30 1.96
C PHE A 84 25.52 5.17 2.25
N ILE A 85 25.35 3.99 1.61
CA ILE A 85 26.20 2.82 1.90
C ILE A 85 27.45 2.80 1.02
N PHE A 86 27.31 3.12 -0.27
CA PHE A 86 28.39 2.97 -1.24
C PHE A 86 29.02 4.29 -1.69
N GLY A 87 28.47 5.43 -1.27
CA GLY A 87 29.02 6.77 -1.62
C GLY A 87 28.87 7.12 -3.11
N TYR A 88 28.02 6.43 -3.85
CA TYR A 88 27.81 6.74 -5.26
C TYR A 88 27.12 8.10 -5.41
N PHE A 89 27.80 9.01 -6.13
CA PHE A 89 27.24 10.33 -6.42
C PHE A 89 26.09 10.18 -7.43
N ILE A 90 24.86 10.39 -6.94
CA ILE A 90 23.68 10.37 -7.81
C ILE A 90 23.61 11.71 -8.52
N SER A 91 23.58 11.70 -9.85
CA SER A 91 23.20 12.88 -10.59
C SER A 91 21.73 13.19 -10.31
N LEU A 92 21.49 14.13 -9.39
CA LEU A 92 20.15 14.61 -9.05
C LEU A 92 19.59 15.36 -10.27
N THR A 93 18.95 14.64 -11.16
CA THR A 93 18.18 15.26 -12.23
C THR A 93 16.93 15.92 -11.64
N SER A 94 16.49 17.02 -12.22
CA SER A 94 15.29 17.75 -11.78
C SER A 94 14.03 16.86 -11.74
N SER A 95 13.94 15.89 -12.64
CA SER A 95 12.86 14.91 -12.67
C SER A 95 12.88 13.98 -11.45
N LEU A 96 14.05 13.54 -11.01
CA LEU A 96 14.20 12.68 -9.83
C LEU A 96 13.79 13.42 -8.55
N ILE A 97 14.21 14.68 -8.41
CA ILE A 97 13.84 15.54 -7.27
C ILE A 97 12.32 15.72 -7.22
N LEU A 98 11.72 16.06 -8.35
CA LEU A 98 10.26 16.22 -8.44
C LEU A 98 9.51 14.95 -8.09
N THR A 99 9.97 13.81 -8.58
CA THR A 99 9.41 12.50 -8.29
C THR A 99 9.52 12.18 -6.79
N ALA A 100 10.68 12.42 -6.18
CA ALA A 100 10.88 12.22 -4.75
C ALA A 100 9.95 13.11 -3.90
N ILE A 101 9.81 14.38 -4.25
CA ILE A 101 8.90 15.32 -3.58
C ILE A 101 7.46 14.81 -3.68
N VAL A 102 6.99 14.45 -4.86
CA VAL A 102 5.61 13.97 -5.06
C VAL A 102 5.36 12.68 -4.28
N TRP A 103 6.26 11.70 -4.38
CA TRP A 103 6.03 10.38 -3.78
C TRP A 103 6.22 10.34 -2.26
N VAL A 104 7.30 10.95 -1.77
CA VAL A 104 7.61 10.91 -0.34
C VAL A 104 6.78 11.94 0.42
N ILE A 105 6.69 13.18 -0.07
CA ILE A 105 5.99 14.24 0.64
C ILE A 105 4.49 14.09 0.45
N PHE A 106 3.98 14.15 -0.78
CA PHE A 106 2.55 14.19 -1.02
C PHE A 106 1.85 12.86 -0.73
N PHE A 107 2.35 11.75 -1.28
CA PHE A 107 1.76 10.42 -1.08
C PHE A 107 2.28 9.68 0.16
N GLY A 108 3.41 10.07 0.72
CA GLY A 108 3.96 9.51 1.94
C GLY A 108 3.47 10.26 3.18
N LEU A 109 3.98 11.50 3.42
CA LEU A 109 3.73 12.23 4.65
C LEU A 109 2.27 12.66 4.83
N PHE A 110 1.66 13.24 3.78
CA PHE A 110 0.32 13.81 3.88
C PHE A 110 -0.82 12.81 3.68
N THR A 111 -0.51 11.55 3.40
CA THR A 111 -1.52 10.49 3.30
C THR A 111 -1.69 9.80 4.65
N LYS A 112 -2.93 9.63 5.07
CA LYS A 112 -3.24 8.87 6.29
C LYS A 112 -2.66 7.46 6.21
N GLY A 113 -1.84 7.10 7.21
CA GLY A 113 -1.12 5.84 7.25
C GLY A 113 0.13 5.78 6.37
N GLY A 114 0.53 6.88 5.68
CA GLY A 114 1.79 6.97 4.92
C GLY A 114 1.92 6.07 3.70
N ARG A 115 0.88 5.35 3.32
CA ARG A 115 0.92 4.34 2.26
C ARG A 115 0.19 4.75 0.98
N GLY A 116 0.10 6.06 0.70
CA GLY A 116 -0.57 6.56 -0.49
C GLY A 116 0.01 6.02 -1.78
N PHE A 117 1.34 6.01 -1.94
CA PHE A 117 2.00 5.40 -3.10
C PHE A 117 1.62 3.92 -3.27
N CYS A 118 1.66 3.14 -2.17
CA CYS A 118 1.31 1.71 -2.19
C CYS A 118 -0.15 1.49 -2.58
N ASN A 119 -1.01 2.45 -2.25
CA ASN A 119 -2.44 2.39 -2.51
C ASN A 119 -2.79 2.65 -3.98
N PHE A 120 -2.18 3.67 -4.58
CA PHE A 120 -2.57 4.14 -5.92
C PHE A 120 -1.67 3.62 -7.02
N LEU A 121 -0.36 3.56 -6.80
CA LEU A 121 0.63 3.54 -7.87
C LEU A 121 1.50 2.28 -7.90
N CYS A 122 1.68 1.60 -6.76
CA CYS A 122 2.60 0.49 -6.68
C CYS A 122 2.11 -0.74 -7.48
N PRO A 123 2.78 -1.11 -8.59
CA PRO A 123 2.37 -2.26 -9.39
C PRO A 123 2.56 -3.59 -8.64
N VAL A 124 3.62 -3.69 -7.84
CA VAL A 124 3.90 -4.89 -7.04
C VAL A 124 2.77 -5.15 -6.03
N GLY A 125 2.32 -4.09 -5.34
CA GLY A 125 1.20 -4.18 -4.43
C GLY A 125 -0.12 -4.55 -5.13
N ALA A 126 -0.35 -4.03 -6.34
CA ALA A 126 -1.53 -4.33 -7.13
C ALA A 126 -1.55 -5.80 -7.59
N ILE A 127 -0.43 -6.33 -8.10
CA ILE A 127 -0.30 -7.74 -8.51
C ILE A 127 -0.50 -8.66 -7.31
N GLN A 128 0.13 -8.39 -6.17
CA GLN A 128 -0.02 -9.20 -4.96
C GLN A 128 -1.47 -9.23 -4.47
N SER A 129 -2.17 -8.09 -4.49
CA SER A 129 -3.58 -8.04 -4.10
C SER A 129 -4.48 -8.79 -5.06
N PHE A 130 -4.19 -8.74 -6.36
CA PHE A 130 -4.91 -9.50 -7.38
C PHE A 130 -4.74 -11.01 -7.18
N ILE A 131 -3.50 -11.46 -6.99
CA ILE A 131 -3.20 -12.88 -6.74
C ILE A 131 -3.84 -13.35 -5.43
N TYR A 132 -3.79 -12.53 -4.39
CA TYR A 132 -4.45 -12.82 -3.13
C TYR A 132 -5.97 -12.92 -3.27
N TYR A 133 -6.60 -12.05 -4.07
CA TYR A 133 -8.03 -12.16 -4.37
C TYR A 133 -8.39 -13.51 -4.99
N ILE A 134 -7.56 -14.01 -5.92
CA ILE A 134 -7.72 -15.35 -6.50
C ILE A 134 -7.49 -16.42 -5.42
N GLY A 135 -6.41 -16.29 -4.64
CA GLY A 135 -6.07 -17.21 -3.54
C GLY A 135 -7.18 -17.33 -2.50
N CYS A 136 -7.87 -16.21 -2.19
CA CYS A 136 -8.98 -16.22 -1.24
C CYS A 136 -10.18 -17.08 -1.65
N LYS A 137 -10.29 -17.47 -2.91
CA LYS A 137 -11.31 -18.42 -3.37
C LYS A 137 -10.96 -19.87 -2.97
N THR A 138 -9.69 -20.14 -2.67
CA THR A 138 -9.23 -21.46 -2.24
C THR A 138 -9.37 -21.63 -0.71
N PRO A 139 -9.61 -22.85 -0.21
CA PRO A 139 -9.76 -23.09 1.24
C PRO A 139 -8.44 -22.95 2.01
N TRP A 140 -7.30 -23.06 1.36
CA TRP A 140 -5.94 -23.10 1.94
C TRP A 140 -5.32 -21.72 2.15
N SER A 141 -5.95 -20.66 1.69
CA SER A 141 -5.41 -19.31 1.81
C SER A 141 -5.77 -18.67 3.14
N TYR A 142 -4.81 -17.98 3.73
CA TYR A 142 -5.03 -17.17 4.95
C TYR A 142 -5.93 -15.97 4.63
N LYS A 143 -7.04 -15.82 5.37
CA LYS A 143 -8.06 -14.80 5.08
C LYS A 143 -8.39 -13.98 6.32
N LEU A 144 -8.45 -12.67 6.16
CA LEU A 144 -9.07 -11.81 7.14
C LEU A 144 -10.61 -11.89 6.99
N LYS A 145 -11.28 -12.37 8.03
CA LYS A 145 -12.75 -12.44 8.10
C LYS A 145 -13.28 -11.49 9.16
N VAL A 146 -14.20 -10.62 8.77
CA VAL A 146 -14.92 -9.76 9.72
C VAL A 146 -16.14 -10.48 10.25
N GLN A 147 -16.17 -10.76 11.55
CA GLN A 147 -17.33 -11.35 12.21
C GLN A 147 -18.37 -10.26 12.51
N ARG A 148 -19.32 -10.08 11.59
CA ARG A 148 -20.35 -9.03 11.69
C ARG A 148 -21.23 -9.18 12.92
N CYS A 149 -21.44 -10.42 13.42
CA CYS A 149 -22.26 -10.67 14.60
C CYS A 149 -21.65 -10.08 15.88
N LYS A 150 -20.31 -10.16 16.02
CA LYS A 150 -19.58 -9.60 17.17
C LYS A 150 -19.25 -8.11 17.03
N CYS A 151 -19.40 -7.54 15.84
CA CYS A 151 -19.02 -6.16 15.57
C CYS A 151 -19.97 -5.16 16.23
N ILE A 152 -19.44 -4.32 17.11
CA ILE A 152 -20.17 -3.25 17.82
C ILE A 152 -20.19 -1.90 17.06
N GLY A 153 -19.57 -1.83 15.88
CA GLY A 153 -19.56 -0.62 15.03
C GLY A 153 -18.68 0.54 15.55
N CYS A 154 -17.71 0.29 16.42
CA CYS A 154 -16.88 1.31 17.05
C CYS A 154 -15.88 2.02 16.10
N GLN A 155 -15.72 1.56 14.86
CA GLN A 155 -14.87 2.14 13.79
C GLN A 155 -13.37 2.21 14.10
N LYS A 156 -12.88 1.65 15.19
CA LYS A 156 -11.45 1.66 15.52
C LYS A 156 -10.59 0.98 14.44
N CYS A 157 -11.06 -0.14 13.87
CA CYS A 157 -10.39 -0.84 12.77
C CYS A 157 -10.32 -0.02 11.47
N VAL A 158 -11.30 0.85 11.21
CA VAL A 158 -11.29 1.75 10.05
C VAL A 158 -10.25 2.86 10.24
N LYS A 159 -10.16 3.42 11.44
CA LYS A 159 -9.16 4.44 11.78
C LYS A 159 -7.73 3.88 11.76
N ALA A 160 -7.55 2.66 12.24
CA ALA A 160 -6.25 2.00 12.31
C ALA A 160 -5.74 1.47 10.96
N CYS A 161 -6.60 1.37 9.93
CA CYS A 161 -6.19 0.79 8.65
C CYS A 161 -5.38 1.77 7.80
N PRO A 162 -4.06 1.55 7.57
CA PRO A 162 -3.22 2.47 6.83
C PRO A 162 -3.54 2.49 5.32
N MET A 163 -4.22 1.45 4.82
CA MET A 163 -4.55 1.30 3.41
C MET A 163 -6.01 1.66 3.10
N GLY A 164 -6.82 2.05 4.09
CA GLY A 164 -8.24 2.29 3.89
C GLY A 164 -9.04 1.05 3.44
N ALA A 165 -8.50 -0.16 3.68
CA ALA A 165 -9.17 -1.41 3.30
C ALA A 165 -10.39 -1.74 4.17
N MET A 166 -10.47 -1.15 5.38
CA MET A 166 -11.62 -1.28 6.28
C MET A 166 -12.56 -0.09 6.11
N TYR A 167 -13.84 -0.36 5.95
CA TYR A 167 -14.88 0.66 5.83
C TYR A 167 -16.15 0.25 6.59
N VAL A 168 -17.09 1.17 6.74
CA VAL A 168 -18.37 0.90 7.42
C VAL A 168 -19.46 0.65 6.39
N ARG A 169 -20.18 -0.46 6.56
CA ARG A 169 -21.39 -0.79 5.82
C ARG A 169 -22.44 -1.28 6.80
N ASP A 170 -23.65 -0.71 6.76
CA ASP A 170 -24.76 -1.06 7.66
C ASP A 170 -24.39 -0.97 9.16
N LYS A 171 -23.70 0.11 9.55
CA LYS A 171 -23.17 0.35 10.92
C LYS A 171 -22.16 -0.69 11.43
N LYS A 172 -21.69 -1.58 10.58
CA LYS A 172 -20.69 -2.61 10.90
C LYS A 172 -19.46 -2.50 10.00
N ALA A 173 -18.33 -3.01 10.48
CA ALA A 173 -17.11 -3.03 9.71
C ALA A 173 -17.25 -3.98 8.50
N ALA A 174 -16.74 -3.53 7.36
CA ALA A 174 -16.61 -4.30 6.14
C ALA A 174 -15.17 -4.19 5.63
N HIS A 175 -14.75 -5.16 4.83
CA HIS A 175 -13.38 -5.32 4.38
C HIS A 175 -13.30 -5.36 2.85
N ASN A 176 -12.44 -4.51 2.27
CA ASN A 176 -12.08 -4.56 0.85
C ASN A 176 -10.76 -5.34 0.69
N ILE A 177 -10.86 -6.52 0.11
CA ILE A 177 -9.73 -7.43 -0.07
C ILE A 177 -8.66 -6.87 -1.02
N HIS A 178 -9.07 -6.08 -2.02
CA HIS A 178 -8.18 -5.51 -3.03
C HIS A 178 -7.20 -4.48 -2.47
N ASN A 179 -7.55 -3.81 -1.37
CA ASN A 179 -6.71 -2.80 -0.73
C ASN A 179 -5.98 -3.34 0.51
N CYS A 180 -6.27 -4.58 0.93
CA CYS A 180 -5.70 -5.14 2.16
C CYS A 180 -4.28 -5.67 1.94
N ILE A 181 -3.37 -5.31 2.85
CA ILE A 181 -1.98 -5.79 2.90
C ILE A 181 -1.73 -6.77 4.05
N LEU A 182 -2.77 -7.21 4.76
CA LEU A 182 -2.69 -8.13 5.90
C LEU A 182 -1.69 -7.71 6.99
N CYS A 183 -1.56 -6.42 7.26
CA CYS A 183 -0.69 -5.91 8.32
C CYS A 183 -1.14 -6.29 9.73
N GLY A 184 -2.44 -6.58 9.95
CA GLY A 184 -2.99 -6.96 11.26
C GLY A 184 -3.46 -5.80 12.14
N GLU A 185 -3.20 -4.54 11.78
CA GLU A 185 -3.54 -3.36 12.61
C GLU A 185 -5.04 -3.28 12.98
N CYS A 186 -5.92 -3.68 12.07
CA CYS A 186 -7.35 -3.72 12.34
C CYS A 186 -7.74 -4.76 13.38
N ILE A 187 -6.97 -5.85 13.51
CA ILE A 187 -7.17 -6.89 14.52
C ILE A 187 -6.72 -6.35 15.88
N ASN A 188 -5.52 -5.77 15.95
CA ASN A 188 -4.95 -5.21 17.16
C ASN A 188 -5.81 -4.07 17.74
N ALA A 189 -6.44 -3.27 16.87
CA ALA A 189 -7.31 -2.16 17.27
C ALA A 189 -8.73 -2.60 17.68
N CYS A 190 -9.11 -3.87 17.47
CA CYS A 190 -10.47 -4.35 17.72
C CYS A 190 -10.68 -4.70 19.20
N PRO A 191 -11.66 -4.08 19.90
CA PRO A 191 -11.90 -4.37 21.31
C PRO A 191 -12.65 -5.67 21.56
N VAL A 192 -13.21 -6.28 20.51
CA VAL A 192 -14.03 -7.51 20.59
C VAL A 192 -13.43 -8.67 19.80
N ASN A 193 -12.13 -8.65 19.62
CA ASN A 193 -11.38 -9.67 18.89
C ASN A 193 -11.36 -10.98 19.65
#